data_d1577a8cab17099fc16da8f056ca4f5c
#
_entry.id   d1577a8cab17099fc16da8f056ca4f5c
#
_cell.length_a   1.000
_cell.length_b   1.000
_cell.length_c   1.000
_cell.angle_alpha   90.00
_cell.angle_beta   90.00
_cell.angle_gamma   90.00
#
_symmetry.space_group_name_H-M   'P 1'
#
loop_
_entity.id
_entity.type
_entity.pdbx_description
1 polymer ?
#
loop_
_entity_poly.entity_id
_entity_poly.type
_entity_poly.pdbx_seq_one_letter_code
_entity_poly.pdbx_strand_id
1 'polypeptide(L)'
;MRFLLSCFIAILFFNVSAQDYTSEILLDNAKNGFLLFRLPTQSKKIEALRRAGQNEEGDKLKANMEVEQQAWVNAFKAEYDYGKVYFFFDYNARAIAAGDLSSVFDFNFNLEENLEENFLVAGPDQTKTFSLNEIVILTPEMKEVPKKMPKFISAYGFAHLSKKSYFQMVKELNALFLKYD
;
A
#
# COMPACT_ATOMS: atom_id res chain seq x y z
N MET A 1 50.36 1.02 8.73
CA MET A 1 49.80 0.63 7.41
C MET A 1 48.67 -0.42 7.45
N ARG A 2 48.21 -0.88 8.62
CA ARG A 2 47.14 -1.88 8.75
C ARG A 2 45.72 -1.27 8.98
N PHE A 3 45.63 0.00 9.36
CA PHE A 3 44.32 0.67 9.64
C PHE A 3 43.60 1.21 8.38
N LEU A 4 44.31 1.46 7.29
CA LEU A 4 43.71 1.99 6.05
C LEU A 4 43.00 0.92 5.21
N LEU A 5 43.33 -0.37 5.38
CA LEU A 5 42.71 -1.47 4.66
C LEU A 5 41.31 -1.82 5.21
N SER A 6 41.08 -1.57 6.51
CA SER A 6 39.82 -1.87 7.17
C SER A 6 38.68 -0.92 6.79
N CYS A 7 38.99 0.34 6.46
CA CYS A 7 37.99 1.32 6.00
C CYS A 7 37.55 1.11 4.54
N PHE A 8 38.41 0.52 3.71
CA PHE A 8 38.07 0.29 2.30
C PHE A 8 37.10 -0.87 2.10
N ILE A 9 37.08 -1.84 3.01
CA ILE A 9 36.17 -3.01 2.94
C ILE A 9 34.76 -2.62 3.39
N ALA A 10 34.61 -1.64 4.29
CA ALA A 10 33.30 -1.17 4.77
C ALA A 10 32.51 -0.38 3.72
N ILE A 11 33.17 0.20 2.71
CA ILE A 11 32.52 1.00 1.64
C ILE A 11 31.96 0.11 0.52
N LEU A 12 32.39 -1.13 0.40
CA LEU A 12 31.95 -2.03 -0.67
C LEU A 12 30.62 -2.73 -0.42
N PHE A 13 30.01 -2.60 0.75
CA PHE A 13 28.74 -3.25 1.09
C PHE A 13 27.51 -2.34 1.06
N PHE A 14 27.62 -1.08 0.65
CA PHE A 14 26.49 -0.17 0.49
C PHE A 14 26.14 0.12 -0.99
N ASN A 15 26.28 -0.89 -1.87
CA ASN A 15 25.50 -0.85 -3.09
C ASN A 15 24.09 -1.42 -2.80
N VAL A 16 23.29 -0.65 -2.08
CA VAL A 16 21.83 -0.80 -2.20
C VAL A 16 21.53 -0.39 -3.63
N SER A 17 21.40 -1.37 -4.51
CA SER A 17 20.88 -1.18 -5.86
C SER A 17 19.52 -0.51 -5.70
N ALA A 18 19.43 0.80 -5.93
CA ALA A 18 18.14 1.42 -6.18
C ALA A 18 17.61 0.74 -7.43
N GLN A 19 16.67 -0.16 -7.27
CA GLN A 19 16.04 -0.83 -8.39
C GLN A 19 15.27 0.22 -9.17
N ASP A 20 15.72 0.53 -10.39
CA ASP A 20 15.02 1.46 -11.28
C ASP A 20 13.76 0.75 -11.81
N TYR A 21 12.62 0.99 -11.15
CA TYR A 21 11.34 0.45 -11.60
C TYR A 21 10.88 1.13 -12.88
N THR A 22 10.70 0.37 -13.94
CA THR A 22 9.94 0.80 -15.12
C THR A 22 8.45 0.53 -14.91
N SER A 23 7.58 1.19 -15.68
CA SER A 23 6.14 0.91 -15.63
C SER A 23 5.82 -0.55 -15.95
N GLU A 24 6.57 -1.15 -16.89
CA GLU A 24 6.43 -2.54 -17.31
C GLU A 24 6.75 -3.52 -16.18
N ILE A 25 7.85 -3.30 -15.46
CA ILE A 25 8.22 -4.13 -14.28
C ILE A 25 7.14 -4.05 -13.20
N LEU A 26 6.62 -2.85 -12.92
CA LEU A 26 5.61 -2.68 -11.88
C LEU A 26 4.26 -3.31 -12.25
N LEU A 27 3.86 -3.25 -13.53
CA LEU A 27 2.66 -3.92 -14.01
C LEU A 27 2.83 -5.45 -14.00
N ASP A 28 3.99 -5.94 -14.42
CA ASP A 28 4.34 -7.36 -14.34
C ASP A 28 4.31 -7.86 -12.89
N ASN A 29 4.86 -7.09 -11.94
CA ASN A 29 4.77 -7.40 -10.52
C ASN A 29 3.31 -7.49 -10.03
N ALA A 30 2.43 -6.59 -10.48
CA ALA A 30 1.02 -6.65 -10.10
C ALA A 30 0.27 -7.83 -10.71
N LYS A 31 0.66 -8.28 -11.93
CA LYS A 31 0.01 -9.34 -12.69
C LYS A 31 0.52 -10.74 -12.32
N ASN A 32 1.83 -10.93 -12.42
CA ASN A 32 2.50 -12.22 -12.24
C ASN A 32 3.02 -12.45 -10.82
N GLY A 33 3.25 -11.38 -10.06
CA GLY A 33 3.48 -11.39 -8.63
C GLY A 33 2.17 -11.16 -7.85
N PHE A 34 2.09 -10.03 -7.14
CA PHE A 34 0.86 -9.65 -6.41
C PHE A 34 0.78 -8.14 -6.12
N LEU A 35 -0.44 -7.68 -5.86
CA LEU A 35 -0.70 -6.36 -5.31
C LEU A 35 -0.74 -6.43 -3.78
N LEU A 36 0.04 -5.59 -3.10
CA LEU A 36 -0.07 -5.36 -1.66
C LEU A 36 -0.94 -4.13 -1.39
N PHE A 37 -2.10 -4.33 -0.79
CA PHE A 37 -2.98 -3.22 -0.44
C PHE A 37 -2.85 -2.82 1.03
N ARG A 38 -2.49 -1.55 1.25
CA ARG A 38 -2.31 -0.96 2.58
C ARG A 38 -3.65 -0.59 3.19
N LEU A 39 -4.03 -1.26 4.29
CA LEU A 39 -5.24 -0.95 5.05
C LEU A 39 -4.96 0.12 6.11
N PRO A 40 -5.80 1.17 6.21
CA PRO A 40 -5.63 2.23 7.21
C PRO A 40 -6.01 1.73 8.60
N THR A 41 -5.27 2.14 9.63
CA THR A 41 -5.60 1.82 11.04
C THR A 41 -5.83 3.05 11.89
N GLN A 42 -5.29 4.19 11.51
CA GLN A 42 -5.24 5.41 12.33
C GLN A 42 -4.70 5.18 13.76
N SER A 43 -3.82 4.20 13.93
CA SER A 43 -3.30 3.77 15.24
C SER A 43 -2.75 4.93 16.06
N LYS A 44 -2.00 5.85 15.46
CA LYS A 44 -1.46 7.04 16.14
C LYS A 44 -2.55 7.95 16.68
N LYS A 45 -3.66 8.12 15.95
CA LYS A 45 -4.80 8.94 16.39
C LYS A 45 -5.56 8.27 17.52
N ILE A 46 -5.77 6.97 17.44
CA ILE A 46 -6.40 6.15 18.50
C ILE A 46 -5.57 6.24 19.78
N GLU A 47 -4.25 6.07 19.70
CA GLU A 47 -3.36 6.22 20.85
C GLU A 47 -3.38 7.63 21.43
N ALA A 48 -3.41 8.67 20.60
CA ALA A 48 -3.48 10.05 21.06
C ALA A 48 -4.78 10.33 21.83
N LEU A 49 -5.93 9.84 21.34
CA LEU A 49 -7.21 9.91 22.03
C LEU A 49 -7.15 9.22 23.40
N ARG A 50 -6.61 8.01 23.47
CA ARG A 50 -6.48 7.27 24.73
C ARG A 50 -5.56 7.97 25.73
N ARG A 51 -4.42 8.54 25.29
CA ARG A 51 -3.53 9.34 26.14
C ARG A 51 -4.20 10.60 26.67
N ALA A 52 -5.17 11.17 25.92
CA ALA A 52 -5.98 12.31 26.34
C ALA A 52 -7.17 11.91 27.26
N GLY A 53 -7.31 10.63 27.62
CA GLY A 53 -8.43 10.13 28.43
C GLY A 53 -9.74 9.92 27.68
N GLN A 54 -9.73 10.09 26.33
CA GLN A 54 -10.89 9.94 25.45
C GLN A 54 -10.98 8.48 24.94
N ASN A 55 -11.16 7.54 25.87
CA ASN A 55 -11.14 6.11 25.56
C ASN A 55 -12.32 5.70 24.65
N GLU A 56 -13.52 6.21 24.92
CA GLU A 56 -14.72 5.90 24.12
C GLU A 56 -14.57 6.34 22.66
N GLU A 57 -14.03 7.54 22.42
CA GLU A 57 -13.76 8.05 21.07
C GLU A 57 -12.67 7.20 20.38
N GLY A 58 -11.66 6.80 21.15
CA GLY A 58 -10.60 5.91 20.64
C GLY A 58 -11.16 4.55 20.20
N ASP A 59 -12.03 3.95 21.01
CA ASP A 59 -12.66 2.65 20.73
C ASP A 59 -13.66 2.75 19.58
N LYS A 60 -14.44 3.83 19.50
CA LYS A 60 -15.32 4.11 18.36
C LYS A 60 -14.54 4.28 17.06
N LEU A 61 -13.42 5.01 17.11
CA LEU A 61 -12.58 5.18 15.93
C LEU A 61 -11.98 3.84 15.48
N LYS A 62 -11.51 3.01 16.41
CA LYS A 62 -11.01 1.66 16.12
C LYS A 62 -12.07 0.80 15.43
N ALA A 63 -13.28 0.73 15.99
CA ALA A 63 -14.38 -0.03 15.39
C ALA A 63 -14.73 0.47 13.97
N ASN A 64 -14.73 1.78 13.73
CA ASN A 64 -14.95 2.34 12.40
C ASN A 64 -13.85 1.93 11.42
N MET A 65 -12.58 1.88 11.86
CA MET A 65 -11.48 1.41 11.00
C MET A 65 -11.60 -0.07 10.65
N GLU A 66 -12.01 -0.91 11.58
CA GLU A 66 -12.25 -2.35 11.31
C GLU A 66 -13.35 -2.55 10.26
N VAL A 67 -14.44 -1.79 10.33
CA VAL A 67 -15.50 -1.80 9.30
C VAL A 67 -14.96 -1.32 7.96
N GLU A 68 -14.16 -0.26 7.93
CA GLU A 68 -13.55 0.25 6.70
C GLU A 68 -12.58 -0.75 6.08
N GLN A 69 -11.73 -1.38 6.88
CA GLN A 69 -10.79 -2.41 6.44
C GLN A 69 -11.54 -3.60 5.80
N GLN A 70 -12.59 -4.07 6.45
CA GLN A 70 -13.42 -5.15 5.91
C GLN A 70 -14.12 -4.73 4.59
N ALA A 71 -14.55 -3.48 4.47
CA ALA A 71 -15.15 -2.97 3.25
C ALA A 71 -14.13 -2.95 2.08
N TRP A 72 -12.88 -2.59 2.32
CA TRP A 72 -11.80 -2.69 1.33
C TRP A 72 -11.55 -4.13 0.91
N VAL A 73 -11.38 -5.05 1.87
CA VAL A 73 -11.15 -6.48 1.60
C VAL A 73 -12.29 -7.06 0.75
N ASN A 74 -13.55 -6.75 1.09
CA ASN A 74 -14.71 -7.20 0.33
C ASN A 74 -14.76 -6.61 -1.09
N ALA A 75 -14.37 -5.36 -1.25
CA ALA A 75 -14.30 -4.71 -2.56
C ALA A 75 -13.26 -5.39 -3.47
N PHE A 76 -12.06 -5.69 -2.95
CA PHE A 76 -11.04 -6.42 -3.70
C PHE A 76 -11.49 -7.84 -4.06
N LYS A 77 -12.11 -8.54 -3.13
CA LYS A 77 -12.63 -9.89 -3.38
C LYS A 77 -13.68 -9.92 -4.50
N ALA A 78 -14.45 -8.84 -4.67
CA ALA A 78 -15.52 -8.76 -5.65
C ALA A 78 -15.10 -8.20 -7.02
N GLU A 79 -14.14 -7.26 -7.06
CA GLU A 79 -13.91 -6.42 -8.25
C GLU A 79 -12.45 -6.49 -8.78
N TYR A 80 -11.53 -7.19 -8.11
CA TYR A 80 -10.14 -7.28 -8.54
C TYR A 80 -9.81 -8.67 -9.06
N ASP A 81 -9.47 -8.77 -10.36
CA ASP A 81 -9.13 -10.03 -11.04
C ASP A 81 -7.84 -9.93 -11.89
N TYR A 82 -7.15 -8.79 -11.86
CA TYR A 82 -5.93 -8.57 -12.63
C TYR A 82 -4.76 -9.46 -12.17
N GLY A 83 -4.70 -9.80 -10.88
CA GLY A 83 -3.66 -10.65 -10.28
C GLY A 83 -4.02 -11.03 -8.85
N LYS A 84 -3.05 -11.59 -8.13
CA LYS A 84 -3.21 -11.86 -6.69
C LYS A 84 -3.22 -10.56 -5.91
N VAL A 85 -3.94 -10.52 -4.79
CA VAL A 85 -3.90 -9.41 -3.86
C VAL A 85 -3.77 -9.90 -2.42
N TYR A 86 -2.91 -9.22 -1.67
CA TYR A 86 -2.72 -9.41 -0.23
C TYR A 86 -2.81 -8.06 0.47
N PHE A 87 -2.86 -8.08 1.79
CA PHE A 87 -3.10 -6.90 2.61
C PHE A 87 -2.05 -6.76 3.69
N PHE A 88 -1.83 -5.54 4.13
CA PHE A 88 -1.04 -5.21 5.32
C PHE A 88 -1.57 -3.95 5.99
N PHE A 89 -1.35 -3.79 7.28
CA PHE A 89 -1.74 -2.59 7.99
C PHE A 89 -0.71 -1.47 7.84
N ASP A 90 -1.18 -0.22 7.77
CA ASP A 90 -0.36 0.98 7.52
C ASP A 90 0.82 1.17 8.48
N TYR A 91 0.74 0.69 9.72
CA TYR A 91 1.83 0.72 10.69
C TYR A 91 3.01 -0.20 10.32
N ASN A 92 2.80 -1.18 9.45
CA ASN A 92 3.85 -2.08 8.93
C ASN A 92 4.52 -1.55 7.65
N ALA A 93 4.10 -0.39 7.12
CA ALA A 93 4.59 0.13 5.85
C ALA A 93 6.13 0.23 5.79
N ARG A 94 6.78 0.57 6.91
CA ARG A 94 8.25 0.66 6.97
C ARG A 94 8.93 -0.72 6.86
N ALA A 95 8.35 -1.76 7.47
CA ALA A 95 8.85 -3.13 7.39
C ALA A 95 8.68 -3.67 5.96
N ILE A 96 7.50 -3.48 5.37
CA ILE A 96 7.22 -3.84 3.97
C ILE A 96 8.20 -3.15 3.01
N ALA A 97 8.46 -1.84 3.17
CA ALA A 97 9.41 -1.11 2.34
C ALA A 97 10.86 -1.60 2.51
N ALA A 98 11.18 -2.30 3.59
CA ALA A 98 12.47 -2.95 3.84
C ALA A 98 12.51 -4.43 3.38
N GLY A 99 11.43 -4.94 2.73
CA GLY A 99 11.33 -6.32 2.25
C GLY A 99 10.82 -7.33 3.28
N ASP A 100 10.40 -6.88 4.48
CA ASP A 100 9.82 -7.78 5.49
C ASP A 100 8.32 -7.96 5.23
N LEU A 101 7.96 -9.10 4.67
CA LEU A 101 6.60 -9.48 4.31
C LEU A 101 5.88 -10.32 5.39
N SER A 102 6.49 -10.53 6.55
CA SER A 102 5.96 -11.40 7.63
C SER A 102 4.61 -10.94 8.21
N SER A 103 4.21 -9.68 7.95
CA SER A 103 2.95 -9.10 8.41
C SER A 103 1.87 -9.01 7.32
N VAL A 104 2.10 -9.65 6.18
CA VAL A 104 1.15 -9.70 5.06
C VAL A 104 0.10 -10.78 5.30
N PHE A 105 -1.14 -10.53 4.90
CA PHE A 105 -2.25 -11.45 5.12
C PHE A 105 -3.23 -11.51 3.92
N ASP A 106 -4.01 -12.59 3.89
CA ASP A 106 -5.01 -12.88 2.87
C ASP A 106 -6.35 -12.17 3.11
N PHE A 107 -7.38 -12.51 2.30
CA PHE A 107 -8.76 -12.03 2.45
C PHE A 107 -9.45 -12.43 3.76
N ASN A 108 -8.92 -13.42 4.48
CA ASN A 108 -9.47 -13.92 5.74
C ASN A 108 -8.64 -13.45 6.95
N PHE A 109 -7.69 -12.53 6.73
CA PHE A 109 -6.72 -12.04 7.71
C PHE A 109 -5.78 -13.12 8.26
N ASN A 110 -5.55 -14.22 7.50
CA ASN A 110 -4.52 -15.20 7.80
C ASN A 110 -3.17 -14.69 7.28
N LEU A 111 -2.12 -14.79 8.11
CA LEU A 111 -0.77 -14.45 7.69
C LEU A 111 -0.31 -15.37 6.56
N GLU A 112 0.33 -14.77 5.56
CA GLU A 112 0.92 -15.47 4.43
C GLU A 112 2.42 -15.67 4.65
N GLU A 113 2.88 -16.89 4.38
CA GLU A 113 4.28 -17.26 4.49
C GLU A 113 4.89 -17.44 3.09
N ASN A 114 6.20 -17.17 2.99
CA ASN A 114 6.98 -17.41 1.77
C ASN A 114 6.50 -16.63 0.52
N LEU A 115 6.06 -15.40 0.71
CA LEU A 115 5.74 -14.51 -0.39
C LEU A 115 7.03 -14.11 -1.14
N GLU A 116 6.95 -14.06 -2.47
CA GLU A 116 8.03 -13.56 -3.31
C GLU A 116 8.13 -12.03 -3.21
N GLU A 117 9.30 -11.45 -3.52
CA GLU A 117 9.52 -10.00 -3.45
C GLU A 117 8.94 -9.21 -4.65
N ASN A 118 8.24 -9.88 -5.57
CA ASN A 118 7.67 -9.27 -6.77
C ASN A 118 6.26 -8.74 -6.50
N PHE A 119 6.15 -7.50 -6.06
CA PHE A 119 4.88 -6.90 -5.75
C PHE A 119 4.80 -5.42 -6.13
N LEU A 120 3.58 -4.92 -6.23
CA LEU A 120 3.24 -3.51 -6.35
C LEU A 120 2.44 -3.11 -5.09
N VAL A 121 2.61 -1.88 -4.63
CA VAL A 121 1.86 -1.39 -3.47
C VAL A 121 0.76 -0.45 -3.90
N ALA A 122 -0.42 -0.57 -3.29
CA ALA A 122 -1.47 0.43 -3.38
C ALA A 122 -2.11 0.66 -2.00
N GLY A 123 -2.79 1.77 -1.82
CA GLY A 123 -3.51 2.01 -0.58
C GLY A 123 -4.19 3.37 -0.54
N PRO A 124 -5.12 3.57 0.39
CA PRO A 124 -5.78 4.84 0.54
C PRO A 124 -4.80 5.91 1.04
N ASP A 125 -4.91 7.10 0.46
CA ASP A 125 -4.17 8.30 0.87
C ASP A 125 -5.02 9.54 0.60
N GLN A 126 -4.46 10.71 0.83
CA GLN A 126 -5.11 11.99 0.54
C GLN A 126 -4.26 12.78 -0.43
N THR A 127 -4.92 13.42 -1.42
CA THR A 127 -4.22 14.33 -2.33
C THR A 127 -3.57 15.46 -1.56
N LYS A 128 -2.34 15.82 -1.93
CA LYS A 128 -1.56 16.91 -1.30
C LYS A 128 -2.25 18.27 -1.45
N THR A 129 -3.03 18.47 -2.52
CA THR A 129 -3.59 19.78 -2.90
C THR A 129 -4.97 20.02 -2.29
N PHE A 130 -5.84 19.00 -2.25
CA PHE A 130 -7.24 19.18 -1.86
C PHE A 130 -7.69 18.27 -0.71
N SER A 131 -6.77 17.48 -0.13
CA SER A 131 -7.06 16.47 0.90
C SER A 131 -8.20 15.50 0.50
N LEU A 132 -8.32 15.22 -0.80
CA LEU A 132 -9.29 14.27 -1.33
C LEU A 132 -8.77 12.86 -1.14
N ASN A 133 -9.64 11.96 -0.74
CA ASN A 133 -9.30 10.54 -0.63
C ASN A 133 -9.03 9.95 -2.03
N GLU A 134 -8.04 9.09 -2.12
CA GLU A 134 -7.65 8.41 -3.36
C GLU A 134 -7.00 7.07 -3.02
N ILE A 135 -6.91 6.16 -4.02
CA ILE A 135 -5.96 5.04 -3.95
C ILE A 135 -4.70 5.53 -4.64
N VAL A 136 -3.58 5.57 -3.92
CA VAL A 136 -2.26 5.82 -4.50
C VAL A 136 -1.59 4.51 -4.86
N ILE A 137 -0.80 4.53 -5.95
CA ILE A 137 0.01 3.41 -6.41
C ILE A 137 1.47 3.76 -6.14
N LEU A 138 2.20 2.85 -5.52
CA LEU A 138 3.56 3.05 -5.04
C LEU A 138 4.46 1.88 -5.48
N THR A 139 5.76 2.13 -5.53
CA THR A 139 6.75 1.05 -5.67
C THR A 139 6.81 0.20 -4.39
N PRO A 140 7.48 -0.98 -4.40
CA PRO A 140 7.70 -1.77 -3.20
C PRO A 140 8.34 -0.98 -2.04
N GLU A 141 9.22 -0.02 -2.32
CA GLU A 141 9.83 0.85 -1.31
C GLU A 141 8.96 2.04 -0.89
N MET A 142 7.66 2.03 -1.18
CA MET A 142 6.71 3.10 -0.86
C MET A 142 7.03 4.45 -1.51
N LYS A 143 7.67 4.45 -2.68
CA LYS A 143 7.97 5.64 -3.47
C LYS A 143 6.94 5.85 -4.58
N GLU A 144 6.89 7.06 -5.13
CA GLU A 144 6.05 7.36 -6.29
C GLU A 144 6.46 6.51 -7.50
N VAL A 145 5.46 5.99 -8.21
CA VAL A 145 5.67 5.24 -9.47
C VAL A 145 6.15 6.16 -10.61
N PRO A 146 6.79 5.60 -11.66
CA PRO A 146 7.25 6.37 -12.82
C PRO A 146 6.14 7.20 -13.47
N LYS A 147 6.50 8.31 -14.14
CA LYS A 147 5.54 9.26 -14.75
C LYS A 147 4.58 8.64 -15.78
N LYS A 148 5.00 7.56 -16.45
CA LYS A 148 4.18 6.85 -17.45
C LYS A 148 3.11 5.95 -16.83
N MET A 149 3.20 5.65 -15.56
CA MET A 149 2.24 4.83 -14.83
C MET A 149 1.20 5.72 -14.15
N PRO A 150 -0.06 5.32 -14.08
CA PRO A 150 -1.06 6.03 -13.30
C PRO A 150 -0.66 6.03 -11.82
N LYS A 151 -0.79 7.20 -11.20
CA LYS A 151 -0.33 7.39 -9.82
C LYS A 151 -1.42 7.14 -8.80
N PHE A 152 -2.68 7.34 -9.17
CA PHE A 152 -3.80 7.26 -8.24
C PHE A 152 -5.14 7.03 -8.93
N ILE A 153 -6.11 6.53 -8.13
CA ILE A 153 -7.54 6.45 -8.44
C ILE A 153 -8.28 7.41 -7.51
N SER A 154 -8.95 8.42 -8.07
CA SER A 154 -9.71 9.39 -7.28
C SER A 154 -10.93 8.74 -6.62
N ALA A 155 -11.16 9.03 -5.33
CA ALA A 155 -12.36 8.63 -4.62
C ALA A 155 -13.62 9.43 -5.03
N TYR A 156 -13.47 10.41 -5.90
CA TYR A 156 -14.59 11.25 -6.33
C TYR A 156 -14.88 11.05 -7.82
N GLY A 157 -16.16 11.01 -8.15
CA GLY A 157 -16.67 11.00 -9.52
C GLY A 157 -16.58 12.37 -10.20
N PHE A 158 -17.33 12.51 -11.31
CA PHE A 158 -17.37 13.71 -12.11
C PHE A 158 -17.66 14.95 -11.25
N ALA A 159 -16.84 15.99 -11.44
CA ALA A 159 -16.92 17.29 -10.76
C ALA A 159 -16.88 17.23 -9.21
N HIS A 160 -16.31 16.17 -8.62
CA HIS A 160 -16.23 15.97 -7.17
C HIS A 160 -17.59 15.96 -6.42
N LEU A 161 -18.68 15.74 -7.14
CA LEU A 161 -20.04 15.79 -6.62
C LEU A 161 -20.49 14.48 -5.95
N SER A 162 -19.84 13.37 -6.25
CA SER A 162 -20.19 12.07 -5.65
C SER A 162 -18.96 11.32 -5.16
N LYS A 163 -18.98 10.86 -3.92
CA LYS A 163 -17.96 9.95 -3.39
C LYS A 163 -18.19 8.56 -3.95
N LYS A 164 -17.17 7.95 -4.54
CA LYS A 164 -17.20 6.56 -5.01
C LYS A 164 -17.23 5.61 -3.82
N SER A 165 -17.88 4.47 -3.98
CA SER A 165 -17.75 3.35 -3.05
C SER A 165 -16.38 2.68 -3.21
N TYR A 166 -15.96 1.89 -2.22
CA TYR A 166 -14.74 1.09 -2.31
C TYR A 166 -14.77 0.15 -3.52
N PHE A 167 -15.91 -0.47 -3.81
CA PHE A 167 -16.12 -1.31 -4.99
C PHE A 167 -15.84 -0.57 -6.30
N GLN A 168 -16.36 0.65 -6.45
CA GLN A 168 -16.11 1.47 -7.63
C GLN A 168 -14.62 1.83 -7.78
N MET A 169 -13.95 2.15 -6.68
CA MET A 169 -12.52 2.48 -6.70
C MET A 169 -11.65 1.27 -7.07
N VAL A 170 -11.94 0.09 -6.52
CA VAL A 170 -11.22 -1.14 -6.85
C VAL A 170 -11.50 -1.57 -8.29
N LYS A 171 -12.73 -1.47 -8.77
CA LYS A 171 -13.09 -1.72 -10.17
C LYS A 171 -12.32 -0.82 -11.13
N GLU A 172 -12.20 0.47 -10.81
CA GLU A 172 -11.40 1.40 -11.61
C GLU A 172 -9.90 1.07 -11.56
N LEU A 173 -9.38 0.64 -10.41
CA LEU A 173 -7.99 0.19 -10.27
C LEU A 173 -7.74 -1.03 -11.17
N ASN A 174 -8.64 -2.01 -11.13
CA ASN A 174 -8.57 -3.20 -11.97
C ASN A 174 -8.60 -2.83 -13.47
N ALA A 175 -9.55 -2.00 -13.88
CA ALA A 175 -9.67 -1.52 -15.26
C ALA A 175 -8.46 -0.70 -15.70
N LEU A 176 -7.83 0.02 -14.78
CA LEU A 176 -6.62 0.78 -15.02
C LEU A 176 -5.45 -0.16 -15.37
N PHE A 177 -5.21 -1.19 -14.57
CA PHE A 177 -4.15 -2.15 -14.83
C PHE A 177 -4.36 -2.89 -16.15
N LEU A 178 -5.57 -3.35 -16.42
CA LEU A 178 -5.93 -3.97 -17.72
C LEU A 178 -5.69 -3.07 -18.93
N LYS A 179 -5.79 -1.75 -18.77
CA LYS A 179 -5.55 -0.79 -19.86
C LYS A 179 -4.05 -0.58 -20.15
N TYR A 180 -3.19 -0.76 -19.17
CA TYR A 180 -1.75 -0.53 -19.29
C TYR A 180 -0.97 -1.82 -19.57
N ASP A 181 -1.61 -2.99 -19.46
CA ASP A 181 -1.09 -4.30 -19.85
C ASP A 181 -1.11 -4.45 -21.39
#